data_279bfc0fc87937a217ddd1fbc035690c
#
_entry.id   279bfc0fc87937a217ddd1fbc035690c
#
_cell.length_a   1.000
_cell.length_b   1.000
_cell.length_c   1.000
_cell.angle_alpha   90.00
_cell.angle_beta   90.00
_cell.angle_gamma   90.00
#
_symmetry.space_group_name_H-M   'P 1'
#
loop_
_entity.id
_entity.type
_entity.pdbx_description
1 polymer ?
#
loop_
_entity_poly.entity_id
_entity_poly.type
_entity_poly.pdbx_seq_one_letter_code
_entity_poly.pdbx_strand_id
1 'polypeptide(L)'
;MFIDFTGIYCANCRVMERRVFTLERIRQEFDKMVLARLYVDKKDSLSSVFAQMQFERYKTATQPYYVILDPDNESTISDTGGYIPNGFEHFLSKGIDEYFGADSN
;
A
#
# COMPACT_ATOMS: atom_id res chain seq x y z
N MET A 1 0.43 -5.83 7.44
CA MET A 1 -0.56 -5.75 6.35
C MET A 1 -0.21 -4.62 5.39
N PHE A 2 -0.29 -4.88 4.13
CA PHE A 2 -0.04 -3.89 3.08
C PHE A 2 -1.36 -3.51 2.44
N ILE A 3 -1.65 -2.21 2.39
CA ILE A 3 -2.86 -1.68 1.74
C ILE A 3 -2.47 -0.86 0.53
N ASP A 4 -3.08 -1.17 -0.61
CA ASP A 4 -2.91 -0.44 -1.87
C ASP A 4 -4.22 0.28 -2.19
N PHE A 5 -4.25 1.59 -1.96
CA PHE A 5 -5.35 2.43 -2.43
C PHE A 5 -5.11 2.71 -3.91
N THR A 6 -5.90 2.09 -4.77
CA THR A 6 -5.70 2.09 -6.21
C THR A 6 -6.95 2.59 -6.93
N GLY A 7 -6.84 2.79 -8.24
CA GLY A 7 -7.95 3.19 -9.09
C GLY A 7 -7.94 2.42 -10.39
N ILE A 8 -9.14 2.18 -10.95
CA ILE A 8 -9.28 1.56 -12.27
C ILE A 8 -8.65 2.43 -13.35
N TYR A 9 -8.84 3.74 -13.23
CA TYR A 9 -8.38 4.71 -14.23
C TYR A 9 -7.00 5.31 -13.91
N CYS A 10 -6.31 4.74 -12.94
CA CYS A 10 -5.02 5.24 -12.47
C CYS A 10 -3.88 4.65 -13.30
N ALA A 11 -3.29 5.45 -14.19
CA ALA A 11 -2.18 5.01 -15.05
C ALA A 11 -0.96 4.59 -14.23
N ASN A 12 -0.58 5.37 -13.22
CA ASN A 12 0.56 5.07 -12.37
C ASN A 12 0.36 3.77 -11.58
N CYS A 13 -0.87 3.48 -11.17
CA CYS A 13 -1.20 2.22 -10.50
C CYS A 13 -0.92 1.02 -11.41
N ARG A 14 -1.33 1.13 -12.69
CA ARG A 14 -1.09 0.04 -13.67
C ARG A 14 0.40 -0.13 -13.95
N VAL A 15 1.15 0.96 -14.04
CA VAL A 15 2.59 0.90 -14.27
C VAL A 15 3.31 0.24 -13.10
N MET A 16 2.96 0.59 -11.87
CA MET A 16 3.53 -0.04 -10.68
C MET A 16 3.26 -1.55 -10.67
N GLU A 17 2.02 -1.94 -10.98
CA GLU A 17 1.63 -3.37 -11.01
C GLU A 17 2.40 -4.15 -12.05
N ARG A 18 2.64 -3.58 -13.22
CA ARG A 18 3.31 -4.28 -14.33
C ARG A 18 4.82 -4.29 -14.21
N ARG A 19 5.42 -3.23 -13.68
CA ARG A 19 6.88 -3.03 -13.74
C ARG A 19 7.57 -3.20 -12.40
N VAL A 20 6.87 -3.01 -11.30
CA VAL A 20 7.46 -3.06 -9.96
C VAL A 20 6.97 -4.27 -9.19
N PHE A 21 5.64 -4.47 -9.12
CA PHE A 21 5.06 -5.56 -8.33
C PHE A 21 5.43 -6.95 -8.88
N THR A 22 5.81 -7.05 -10.14
CA THR A 22 6.20 -8.32 -10.77
C THR A 22 7.65 -8.69 -10.56
N LEU A 23 8.47 -7.79 -10.01
CA LEU A 23 9.86 -8.09 -9.71
C LEU A 23 9.96 -9.11 -8.59
N GLU A 24 10.86 -10.08 -8.75
CA GLU A 24 11.00 -11.19 -7.80
C GLU A 24 11.27 -10.69 -6.38
N ARG A 25 12.16 -9.72 -6.23
CA ARG A 25 12.50 -9.16 -4.91
C ARG A 25 11.30 -8.47 -4.25
N ILE A 26 10.39 -7.88 -5.06
CA ILE A 26 9.16 -7.26 -4.54
C ILE A 26 8.16 -8.32 -4.14
N ARG A 27 8.01 -9.36 -4.94
CA ARG A 27 7.10 -10.48 -4.64
C ARG A 27 7.51 -11.19 -3.35
N GLN A 28 8.81 -11.34 -3.12
CA GLN A 28 9.32 -11.93 -1.87
C GLN A 28 8.93 -11.10 -0.65
N GLU A 29 8.98 -9.77 -0.75
CA GLU A 29 8.54 -8.91 0.35
C GLU A 29 7.03 -9.00 0.56
N PHE A 30 6.24 -9.04 -0.53
CA PHE A 30 4.79 -9.20 -0.43
C PHE A 30 4.39 -10.52 0.24
N ASP A 31 5.14 -11.58 0.03
CA ASP A 31 4.85 -12.90 0.63
C ASP A 31 4.90 -12.87 2.16
N LYS A 32 5.52 -11.86 2.74
CA LYS A 32 5.64 -11.70 4.20
C LYS A 32 4.45 -11.00 4.83
N MET A 33 3.49 -10.52 4.02
CA MET A 33 2.38 -9.69 4.49
C MET A 33 1.06 -10.12 3.87
N VAL A 34 -0.03 -9.79 4.55
CA VAL A 34 -1.37 -9.83 3.95
C VAL A 34 -1.53 -8.59 3.07
N LEU A 35 -2.02 -8.76 1.86
CA LEU A 35 -2.21 -7.69 0.88
C LEU A 35 -3.70 -7.39 0.72
N ALA A 36 -4.05 -6.10 0.76
CA ALA A 36 -5.40 -5.64 0.49
C ALA A 36 -5.35 -4.55 -0.57
N ARG A 37 -6.13 -4.72 -1.64
CA ARG A 37 -6.22 -3.74 -2.72
C ARG A 37 -7.59 -3.08 -2.66
N LEU A 38 -7.61 -1.78 -2.42
CA LEU A 38 -8.85 -1.02 -2.23
C LEU A 38 -9.02 -0.02 -3.38
N TYR A 39 -10.04 -0.26 -4.20
CA TYR A 39 -10.36 0.65 -5.31
C TYR A 39 -11.15 1.84 -4.78
N VAL A 40 -10.69 3.05 -5.08
CA VAL A 40 -11.28 4.28 -4.54
C VAL A 40 -12.02 5.11 -5.61
N ASP A 41 -12.03 4.65 -6.87
CA ASP A 41 -12.61 5.42 -7.99
C ASP A 41 -13.73 4.69 -8.74
N LYS A 42 -14.18 3.54 -8.24
CA LYS A 42 -15.33 2.85 -8.81
C LYS A 42 -16.62 3.57 -8.44
N LYS A 43 -17.64 3.44 -9.30
CA LYS A 43 -18.96 4.04 -9.07
C LYS A 43 -19.81 3.12 -8.20
N ASP A 44 -19.36 2.86 -6.97
CA ASP A 44 -20.13 2.07 -6.01
C ASP A 44 -19.90 2.59 -4.60
N SER A 45 -20.75 2.16 -3.67
CA SER A 45 -20.71 2.66 -2.30
C SER A 45 -19.44 2.21 -1.55
N LEU A 46 -18.92 1.05 -1.89
CA LEU A 46 -17.70 0.52 -1.23
C LEU A 46 -16.48 1.37 -1.60
N SER A 47 -16.34 1.74 -2.88
CA SER A 47 -15.27 2.65 -3.30
C SER A 47 -15.35 4.00 -2.62
N SER A 48 -16.56 4.54 -2.43
CA SER A 48 -16.75 5.80 -1.70
C SER A 48 -16.28 5.68 -0.25
N VAL A 49 -16.56 4.57 0.39
CA VAL A 49 -16.10 4.30 1.76
C VAL A 49 -14.57 4.25 1.81
N PHE A 50 -13.95 3.56 0.87
CA PHE A 50 -12.48 3.46 0.82
C PHE A 50 -11.82 4.81 0.54
N ALA A 51 -12.39 5.61 -0.37
CA ALA A 51 -11.87 6.94 -0.67
C ALA A 51 -11.96 7.85 0.54
N GLN A 52 -13.07 7.80 1.26
CA GLN A 52 -13.26 8.59 2.47
C GLN A 52 -12.27 8.16 3.56
N MET A 53 -12.11 6.87 3.76
CA MET A 53 -11.15 6.33 4.73
C MET A 53 -9.73 6.79 4.42
N GLN A 54 -9.32 6.73 3.16
CA GLN A 54 -8.00 7.21 2.74
C GLN A 54 -7.81 8.68 3.10
N PHE A 55 -8.78 9.51 2.75
CA PHE A 55 -8.69 10.95 2.98
C PHE A 55 -8.70 11.29 4.47
N GLU A 56 -9.55 10.64 5.25
CA GLU A 56 -9.66 10.91 6.68
C GLU A 56 -8.40 10.50 7.44
N ARG A 57 -7.83 9.33 7.11
CA ARG A 57 -6.67 8.81 7.83
C ARG A 57 -5.35 9.40 7.35
N TYR A 58 -5.20 9.62 6.05
CA TYR A 58 -3.91 9.99 5.46
C TYR A 58 -3.88 11.38 4.83
N LYS A 59 -5.02 12.06 4.83
CA LYS A 59 -5.17 13.44 4.34
C LYS A 59 -4.74 13.60 2.88
N THR A 60 -4.97 12.57 2.07
CA THR A 60 -4.61 12.56 0.66
C THR A 60 -5.58 11.69 -0.14
N ALA A 61 -5.77 12.04 -1.41
CA ALA A 61 -6.51 11.24 -2.38
C ALA A 61 -5.56 10.70 -3.46
N THR A 62 -4.26 10.74 -3.22
CA THR A 62 -3.25 10.30 -4.18
C THR A 62 -3.43 8.83 -4.54
N GLN A 63 -3.28 8.52 -5.83
CA GLN A 63 -3.31 7.16 -6.35
C GLN A 63 -2.05 6.94 -7.20
N PRO A 64 -1.34 5.81 -7.04
CA PRO A 64 -1.53 4.84 -5.97
C PRO A 64 -1.06 5.40 -4.61
N TYR A 65 -1.63 4.88 -3.53
CA TYR A 65 -1.18 5.20 -2.18
C TYR A 65 -1.00 3.91 -1.39
N TYR A 66 0.17 3.74 -0.78
CA TYR A 66 0.56 2.49 -0.14
C TYR A 66 0.76 2.69 1.36
N VAL A 67 0.21 1.77 2.14
CA VAL A 67 0.26 1.82 3.60
C VAL A 67 0.68 0.46 4.13
N ILE A 68 1.59 0.46 5.09
CA ILE A 68 1.92 -0.75 5.86
C ILE A 68 1.35 -0.54 7.26
N LEU A 69 0.43 -1.43 7.63
CA LEU A 69 -0.26 -1.40 8.92
C LEU A 69 0.21 -2.53 9.81
N ASP A 70 0.24 -2.25 11.11
CA ASP A 70 0.30 -3.29 12.13
C ASP A 70 -1.10 -3.92 12.20
N PRO A 71 -1.26 -5.23 11.88
CA PRO A 71 -2.57 -5.85 11.87
C PRO A 71 -3.20 -6.01 13.26
N ASP A 72 -2.41 -5.92 14.32
CA ASP A 72 -2.92 -6.12 15.67
C ASP A 72 -3.63 -4.89 16.22
N ASN A 73 -3.15 -3.70 15.91
CA ASN A 73 -3.71 -2.45 16.45
C ASN A 73 -4.12 -1.45 15.38
N GLU A 74 -3.97 -1.80 14.11
CA GLU A 74 -4.32 -0.97 12.94
C GLU A 74 -3.54 0.34 12.87
N SER A 75 -2.40 0.45 13.57
CA SER A 75 -1.56 1.64 13.45
C SER A 75 -0.76 1.62 12.16
N THR A 76 -0.53 2.80 11.58
CA THR A 76 0.28 2.93 10.38
C THR A 76 1.76 2.84 10.75
N ILE A 77 2.45 1.87 10.17
CA ILE A 77 3.90 1.74 10.33
C ILE A 77 4.63 2.68 9.38
N SER A 78 4.21 2.67 8.10
CA SER A 78 4.75 3.59 7.10
C SER A 78 3.79 3.73 5.94
N ASP A 79 3.93 4.82 5.19
CA ASP A 79 3.08 5.09 4.02
C ASP A 79 3.86 5.88 2.98
N THR A 80 3.46 5.73 1.72
CA THR A 80 4.03 6.45 0.60
C THR A 80 3.05 6.41 -0.57
N GLY A 81 3.19 7.32 -1.52
CA GLY A 81 2.29 7.35 -2.65
C GLY A 81 2.94 7.82 -3.93
N GLY A 82 2.24 7.58 -5.05
CA GLY A 82 2.67 7.96 -6.36
C GLY A 82 3.51 6.91 -7.05
N TYR A 83 4.14 7.30 -8.16
CA TYR A 83 4.99 6.40 -8.93
C TYR A 83 6.40 6.37 -8.32
N ILE A 84 6.75 5.26 -7.68
CA ILE A 84 8.02 5.10 -6.96
C ILE A 84 8.74 3.81 -7.36
N PRO A 85 9.22 3.70 -8.62
CA PRO A 85 9.81 2.44 -9.08
C PRO A 85 11.10 2.07 -8.35
N ASN A 86 11.90 3.06 -7.93
CA ASN A 86 13.21 2.81 -7.34
C ASN A 86 13.21 2.79 -5.81
N GLY A 87 12.17 3.33 -5.19
CA GLY A 87 12.09 3.40 -3.73
C GLY A 87 11.17 2.38 -3.10
N PHE A 88 10.42 1.63 -3.89
CA PHE A 88 9.36 0.76 -3.39
C PHE A 88 9.89 -0.42 -2.59
N GLU A 89 10.96 -1.05 -3.05
CA GLU A 89 11.60 -2.15 -2.32
C GLU A 89 12.07 -1.72 -0.94
N HIS A 90 12.71 -0.55 -0.86
CA HIS A 90 13.17 0.00 0.41
C HIS A 90 11.99 0.31 1.34
N PHE A 91 10.91 0.87 0.79
CA PHE A 91 9.69 1.13 1.56
C PHE A 91 9.14 -0.15 2.17
N LEU A 92 9.03 -1.22 1.38
CA LEU A 92 8.51 -2.49 1.87
C LEU A 92 9.42 -3.12 2.91
N SER A 93 10.70 -3.23 2.63
CA SER A 93 11.64 -3.91 3.54
C SER A 93 11.80 -3.15 4.85
N LYS A 94 11.83 -1.82 4.81
CA LYS A 94 11.90 -1.01 6.01
C LYS A 94 10.65 -1.16 6.87
N GLY A 95 9.48 -1.16 6.25
CA GLY A 95 8.21 -1.34 6.98
C GLY A 95 8.11 -2.70 7.62
N ILE A 96 8.53 -3.75 6.91
CA ILE A 96 8.55 -5.12 7.43
C ILE A 96 9.52 -5.23 8.58
N ASP A 97 10.72 -4.65 8.44
CA ASP A 97 11.74 -4.69 9.50
C ASP A 97 11.26 -3.97 10.77
N GLU A 98 10.57 -2.85 10.63
CA GLU A 98 10.00 -2.13 11.78
C GLU A 98 8.96 -2.99 12.50
N TYR A 99 8.08 -3.67 11.76
CA TYR A 99 7.06 -4.54 12.35
C TYR A 99 7.69 -5.73 13.08
N PHE A 100 8.56 -6.48 12.41
CA PHE A 100 9.19 -7.65 13.00
C PHE A 100 10.23 -7.28 14.06
N GLY A 101 10.90 -6.14 13.91
CA GLY A 101 11.83 -5.64 14.91
C GLY A 101 11.17 -5.31 16.23
N ALA A 102 9.93 -4.80 16.19
CA ALA A 102 9.15 -4.51 17.39
C ALA A 102 8.79 -5.78 18.15
N ASP A 103 8.57 -6.89 17.42
CA ASP A 103 8.22 -8.18 18.01
C ASP A 103 9.43 -8.93 18.56
N SER A 104 10.64 -8.60 18.13
CA SER A 104 11.84 -9.32 18.54
C SER A 104 12.41 -8.86 19.88
N ASN A 105 11.81 -7.84 20.46
CA ASN A 105 12.17 -7.33 21.77
C ASN A 105 11.16 -7.78 22.82
#